data_0e18ef4b6ccf8a4f05e074122e32a838
#
_entry.id   0e18ef4b6ccf8a4f05e074122e32a838
#
_cell.length_a   1.000
_cell.length_b   1.000
_cell.length_c   1.000
_cell.angle_alpha   90.00
_cell.angle_beta   90.00
_cell.angle_gamma   90.00
#
_symmetry.space_group_name_H-M   'P 1'
#
loop_
_entity.id
_entity.type
_entity.pdbx_description
1 polymer ?
#
loop_
_entity_poly.entity_id
_entity_poly.type
_entity_poly.pdbx_seq_one_letter_code
_entity_poly.pdbx_strand_id
1 'polypeptide(L)'
;MALVCFCLGAVVYYDGTETGKYLAGPVIFSLGAICMALFTTAATIIRQIINKYNKYYMFGLPIIAYLFSLITVAIGINTFMTTTNPIYYVAGHVIFGVGMIAICVSTVATSSTKFYMIPKNSKTGNHETPEGAFEKGASKILLSIPIICAAILWIECFYLLKDYKDSAHFIAGNVSGGLAAVCTSLIGLVASILRQIRNIYIQKDKWLWPGVVLSMGTLCILWGILILVFNPSSYAVAPGFVLIGLGLVCFSISSKIILLAMVWKHDSPLAEKITLIPIITALICLFLSSFLIAAFGESPTTYIPARILVGLGAICFSLFSIVSILESGTSQK
;
A
#
# COMPACT_ATOMS: atom_id res chain seq x y z
N MET A 1 -12.83 10.44 3.27
CA MET A 1 -12.75 8.95 3.28
C MET A 1 -12.19 8.40 4.57
N ALA A 2 -10.95 8.72 5.00
CA ALA A 2 -10.37 8.15 6.23
C ALA A 2 -11.27 8.30 7.46
N LEU A 3 -11.73 9.52 7.79
CA LEU A 3 -12.64 9.76 8.91
C LEU A 3 -13.95 8.97 8.79
N VAL A 4 -14.51 8.87 7.59
CA VAL A 4 -15.72 8.07 7.34
C VAL A 4 -15.46 6.61 7.66
N CYS A 5 -14.33 6.05 7.21
CA CYS A 5 -13.97 4.66 7.51
C CYS A 5 -13.77 4.45 9.03
N PHE A 6 -13.13 5.39 9.74
CA PHE A 6 -12.95 5.28 11.19
C PHE A 6 -14.27 5.32 11.94
N CYS A 7 -15.15 6.28 11.61
CA CYS A 7 -16.47 6.37 12.23
C CYS A 7 -17.33 5.14 11.93
N LEU A 8 -17.42 4.73 10.66
CA LEU A 8 -18.17 3.54 10.27
C LEU A 8 -17.60 2.27 10.91
N GLY A 9 -16.27 2.12 10.90
CA GLY A 9 -15.60 0.98 11.53
C GLY A 9 -15.91 0.91 13.03
N ALA A 10 -15.90 2.04 13.73
CA ALA A 10 -16.25 2.11 15.13
C ALA A 10 -17.74 1.77 15.36
N VAL A 11 -18.67 2.35 14.58
CA VAL A 11 -20.10 2.05 14.70
C VAL A 11 -20.35 0.55 14.50
N VAL A 12 -19.80 -0.04 13.44
CA VAL A 12 -19.97 -1.47 13.15
C VAL A 12 -19.33 -2.35 14.22
N TYR A 13 -18.19 -1.93 14.78
CA TYR A 13 -17.56 -2.63 15.89
C TYR A 13 -18.45 -2.68 17.15
N TYR A 14 -19.15 -1.58 17.45
CA TYR A 14 -20.04 -1.46 18.61
C TYR A 14 -21.48 -1.97 18.38
N ASP A 15 -21.80 -2.39 17.15
CA ASP A 15 -23.12 -2.96 16.81
C ASP A 15 -23.44 -4.29 17.56
N GLY A 16 -22.47 -4.82 18.28
CA GLY A 16 -22.64 -5.95 19.19
C GLY A 16 -22.68 -7.31 18.52
N THR A 17 -22.64 -7.39 17.18
CA THR A 17 -22.54 -8.65 16.46
C THR A 17 -21.09 -9.15 16.42
N GLU A 18 -20.87 -10.46 16.51
CA GLU A 18 -19.52 -11.04 16.38
C GLU A 18 -18.87 -10.67 15.05
N THR A 19 -19.62 -10.72 13.96
CA THR A 19 -19.14 -10.33 12.63
C THR A 19 -18.76 -8.84 12.58
N GLY A 20 -19.53 -7.98 13.21
CA GLY A 20 -19.22 -6.55 13.32
C GLY A 20 -17.92 -6.32 14.08
N LYS A 21 -17.77 -6.98 15.24
CA LYS A 21 -16.64 -6.81 16.14
C LYS A 21 -15.32 -7.38 15.59
N TYR A 22 -15.33 -8.57 15.03
CA TYR A 22 -14.09 -9.27 14.64
C TYR A 22 -13.75 -9.20 13.16
N LEU A 23 -14.67 -8.81 12.29
CA LEU A 23 -14.46 -8.77 10.84
C LEU A 23 -14.75 -7.38 10.27
N ALA A 24 -16.02 -6.97 10.21
CA ALA A 24 -16.40 -5.80 9.43
C ALA A 24 -15.89 -4.49 10.01
N GLY A 25 -16.01 -4.26 11.30
CA GLY A 25 -15.52 -3.05 11.98
C GLY A 25 -14.02 -2.87 11.82
N PRO A 26 -13.19 -3.87 12.23
CA PRO A 26 -11.74 -3.81 12.09
C PRO A 26 -11.25 -3.68 10.64
N VAL A 27 -11.88 -4.35 9.67
CA VAL A 27 -11.53 -4.23 8.25
C VAL A 27 -11.80 -2.82 7.73
N ILE A 28 -12.97 -2.23 8.04
CA ILE A 28 -13.30 -0.86 7.65
C ILE A 28 -12.32 0.13 8.30
N PHE A 29 -11.99 -0.06 9.58
CA PHE A 29 -11.01 0.76 10.29
C PHE A 29 -9.63 0.68 9.64
N SER A 30 -9.18 -0.51 9.27
CA SER A 30 -7.88 -0.74 8.64
C SER A 30 -7.77 -0.06 7.26
N LEU A 31 -8.84 -0.06 6.48
CA LEU A 31 -8.92 0.72 5.24
C LEU A 31 -8.83 2.22 5.51
N GLY A 32 -9.43 2.70 6.61
CA GLY A 32 -9.29 4.07 7.08
C GLY A 32 -7.83 4.43 7.37
N ALA A 33 -7.04 3.54 7.96
CA ALA A 33 -5.63 3.76 8.23
C ALA A 33 -4.80 3.92 6.95
N ILE A 34 -5.03 3.09 5.92
CA ILE A 34 -4.39 3.27 4.60
C ILE A 34 -4.82 4.61 3.97
N CYS A 35 -6.11 4.93 3.99
CA CYS A 35 -6.60 6.21 3.47
C CYS A 35 -5.96 7.41 4.19
N MET A 36 -5.75 7.33 5.51
CA MET A 36 -5.07 8.36 6.28
C MET A 36 -3.59 8.47 5.87
N ALA A 37 -2.89 7.37 5.71
CA ALA A 37 -1.49 7.35 5.27
C ALA A 37 -1.33 7.92 3.85
N LEU A 38 -2.23 7.60 2.93
CA LEU A 38 -2.27 8.17 1.58
C LEU A 38 -2.60 9.66 1.61
N PHE A 39 -3.57 10.08 2.44
CA PHE A 39 -3.91 11.49 2.63
C PHE A 39 -2.72 12.29 3.14
N THR A 40 -2.00 11.80 4.15
CA THR A 40 -0.81 12.50 4.67
C THR A 40 0.29 12.63 3.62
N THR A 41 0.46 11.62 2.75
CA THR A 41 1.39 11.68 1.61
C THR A 41 0.97 12.76 0.61
N ALA A 42 -0.30 12.77 0.20
CA ALA A 42 -0.82 13.75 -0.74
C ALA A 42 -0.76 15.17 -0.16
N ALA A 43 -1.19 15.35 1.09
CA ALA A 43 -1.16 16.64 1.78
C ALA A 43 0.26 17.20 1.91
N THR A 44 1.25 16.34 2.20
CA THR A 44 2.67 16.71 2.24
C THR A 44 3.13 17.25 0.88
N ILE A 45 2.84 16.54 -0.19
CA ILE A 45 3.25 16.91 -1.56
C ILE A 45 2.57 18.23 -1.99
N ILE A 46 1.24 18.32 -1.82
CA ILE A 46 0.48 19.53 -2.20
C ILE A 46 1.00 20.75 -1.46
N ARG A 47 1.21 20.67 -0.14
CA ARG A 47 1.69 21.81 0.65
C ARG A 47 3.11 22.24 0.27
N GLN A 48 3.94 21.31 -0.17
CA GLN A 48 5.26 21.62 -0.71
C GLN A 48 5.16 22.35 -2.06
N ILE A 49 4.28 21.89 -2.95
CA ILE A 49 4.07 22.52 -4.27
C ILE A 49 3.57 23.96 -4.11
N ILE A 50 2.59 24.20 -3.23
CA ILE A 50 2.02 25.54 -2.98
C ILE A 50 2.86 26.41 -2.03
N ASN A 51 4.02 25.92 -1.61
CA ASN A 51 4.98 26.62 -0.73
C ASN A 51 4.38 27.00 0.66
N LYS A 52 3.37 26.26 1.14
CA LYS A 52 2.70 26.44 2.45
C LYS A 52 3.04 25.35 3.46
N TYR A 53 4.23 24.75 3.34
CA TYR A 53 4.69 23.69 4.21
C TYR A 53 5.47 24.26 5.40
N ASN A 54 5.14 23.84 6.63
CA ASN A 54 5.79 24.28 7.86
C ASN A 54 6.15 23.10 8.78
N LYS A 55 6.87 23.36 9.89
CA LYS A 55 7.32 22.35 10.84
C LYS A 55 6.16 21.51 11.43
N TYR A 56 5.00 22.12 11.66
CA TYR A 56 3.84 21.40 12.24
C TYR A 56 3.34 20.32 11.30
N TYR A 57 3.24 20.61 10.00
CA TYR A 57 2.84 19.61 9.02
C TYR A 57 3.91 18.54 8.80
N MET A 58 5.19 18.93 8.89
CA MET A 58 6.31 18.04 8.71
C MET A 58 6.33 16.88 9.72
N PHE A 59 6.00 17.16 10.97
CA PHE A 59 5.96 16.12 12.01
C PHE A 59 4.55 15.61 12.27
N GLY A 60 3.55 16.48 12.27
CA GLY A 60 2.17 16.14 12.64
C GLY A 60 1.51 15.15 11.69
N LEU A 61 1.63 15.36 10.36
CA LEU A 61 1.01 14.48 9.38
C LEU A 61 1.56 13.04 9.45
N PRO A 62 2.89 12.81 9.42
CA PRO A 62 3.42 11.45 9.56
C PRO A 62 3.09 10.78 10.90
N ILE A 63 3.13 11.51 12.02
CA ILE A 63 2.82 10.95 13.34
C ILE A 63 1.38 10.44 13.39
N ILE A 64 0.43 11.21 12.86
CA ILE A 64 -0.98 10.78 12.79
C ILE A 64 -1.11 9.51 11.96
N ALA A 65 -0.45 9.44 10.80
CA ALA A 65 -0.50 8.26 9.94
C ALA A 65 0.08 7.01 10.64
N TYR A 66 1.23 7.14 11.29
CA TYR A 66 1.83 6.03 12.06
C TYR A 66 0.97 5.59 13.22
N LEU A 67 0.34 6.53 13.94
CA LEU A 67 -0.54 6.21 15.06
C LEU A 67 -1.70 5.29 14.62
N PHE A 68 -2.42 5.68 13.57
CA PHE A 68 -3.53 4.86 13.06
C PHE A 68 -3.05 3.53 12.49
N SER A 69 -1.87 3.50 11.86
CA SER A 69 -1.27 2.26 11.35
C SER A 69 -0.92 1.30 12.49
N LEU A 70 -0.32 1.78 13.58
CA LEU A 70 0.01 0.98 14.75
C LEU A 70 -1.24 0.46 15.48
N ILE A 71 -2.28 1.28 15.59
CA ILE A 71 -3.58 0.85 16.13
C ILE A 71 -4.14 -0.30 15.27
N THR A 72 -4.06 -0.19 13.95
CA THR A 72 -4.52 -1.25 13.02
C THR A 72 -3.73 -2.55 13.23
N VAL A 73 -2.41 -2.48 13.36
CA VAL A 73 -1.56 -3.63 13.67
C VAL A 73 -1.99 -4.28 14.99
N ALA A 74 -2.20 -3.47 16.03
CA ALA A 74 -2.62 -3.97 17.34
C ALA A 74 -4.01 -4.65 17.28
N ILE A 75 -4.96 -4.08 16.54
CA ILE A 75 -6.29 -4.69 16.30
C ILE A 75 -6.13 -6.04 15.60
N GLY A 76 -5.31 -6.12 14.55
CA GLY A 76 -5.06 -7.38 13.83
C GLY A 76 -4.51 -8.45 14.75
N ILE A 77 -3.44 -8.14 15.52
CA ILE A 77 -2.83 -9.07 16.48
C ILE A 77 -3.87 -9.53 17.52
N ASN A 78 -4.59 -8.59 18.11
CA ASN A 78 -5.63 -8.93 19.09
C ASN A 78 -6.70 -9.87 18.48
N THR A 79 -7.12 -9.62 17.24
CA THR A 79 -8.16 -10.41 16.58
C THR A 79 -7.71 -11.85 16.37
N PHE A 80 -6.54 -12.11 15.77
CA PHE A 80 -6.11 -13.48 15.52
C PHE A 80 -5.62 -14.22 16.78
N MET A 81 -5.22 -13.50 17.83
CA MET A 81 -4.81 -14.11 19.11
C MET A 81 -5.99 -14.48 20.00
N THR A 82 -7.13 -13.78 19.90
CA THR A 82 -8.27 -13.98 20.82
C THR A 82 -9.39 -14.82 20.24
N THR A 83 -9.39 -15.06 18.92
CA THR A 83 -10.47 -15.77 18.24
C THR A 83 -10.13 -17.23 18.00
N THR A 84 -11.15 -18.09 18.16
CA THR A 84 -11.10 -19.51 17.74
C THR A 84 -11.83 -19.74 16.41
N ASN A 85 -12.54 -18.72 15.92
CA ASN A 85 -13.29 -18.83 14.66
C ASN A 85 -12.35 -18.65 13.46
N PRO A 86 -12.29 -19.62 12.52
CA PRO A 86 -11.40 -19.57 11.36
C PRO A 86 -11.54 -18.30 10.50
N ILE A 87 -12.76 -17.78 10.35
CA ILE A 87 -13.03 -16.58 9.56
C ILE A 87 -12.40 -15.33 10.23
N TYR A 88 -12.53 -15.20 11.54
CA TYR A 88 -11.98 -14.08 12.27
C TYR A 88 -10.45 -14.20 12.41
N TYR A 89 -9.94 -15.43 12.50
CA TYR A 89 -8.51 -15.70 12.45
C TYR A 89 -7.89 -15.17 11.15
N VAL A 90 -8.46 -15.52 10.00
CA VAL A 90 -8.03 -15.00 8.68
C VAL A 90 -8.15 -13.47 8.65
N ALA A 91 -9.26 -12.91 9.13
CA ALA A 91 -9.45 -11.46 9.16
C ALA A 91 -8.39 -10.75 9.99
N GLY A 92 -7.99 -11.31 11.14
CA GLY A 92 -6.94 -10.79 11.99
C GLY A 92 -5.60 -10.67 11.26
N HIS A 93 -5.18 -11.70 10.53
CA HIS A 93 -3.96 -11.69 9.71
C HIS A 93 -4.03 -10.67 8.57
N VAL A 94 -5.18 -10.55 7.91
CA VAL A 94 -5.39 -9.53 6.86
C VAL A 94 -5.28 -8.12 7.44
N ILE A 95 -5.94 -7.84 8.58
CA ILE A 95 -5.90 -6.52 9.25
C ILE A 95 -4.47 -6.19 9.69
N PHE A 96 -3.75 -7.16 10.24
CA PHE A 96 -2.34 -7.02 10.61
C PHE A 96 -1.49 -6.61 9.40
N GLY A 97 -1.60 -7.35 8.29
CA GLY A 97 -0.84 -7.05 7.07
C GLY A 97 -1.21 -5.71 6.44
N VAL A 98 -2.50 -5.32 6.48
CA VAL A 98 -2.97 -3.99 6.05
C VAL A 98 -2.37 -2.89 6.93
N GLY A 99 -2.25 -3.10 8.24
CA GLY A 99 -1.55 -2.21 9.15
C GLY A 99 -0.07 -2.05 8.80
N MET A 100 0.61 -3.14 8.44
CA MET A 100 2.00 -3.12 7.96
C MET A 100 2.16 -2.32 6.65
N ILE A 101 1.24 -2.46 5.71
CA ILE A 101 1.20 -1.63 4.49
C ILE A 101 1.01 -0.16 4.85
N ALA A 102 0.09 0.16 5.77
CA ALA A 102 -0.15 1.53 6.21
C ALA A 102 1.09 2.16 6.86
N ILE A 103 1.89 1.40 7.64
CA ILE A 103 3.20 1.83 8.15
C ILE A 103 4.16 2.14 7.00
N CYS A 104 4.24 1.26 5.99
CA CYS A 104 5.10 1.49 4.82
C CYS A 104 4.69 2.75 4.06
N VAL A 105 3.39 2.99 3.84
CA VAL A 105 2.88 4.22 3.20
C VAL A 105 3.16 5.46 4.05
N SER A 106 3.04 5.37 5.38
CA SER A 106 3.43 6.45 6.30
C SER A 106 4.92 6.78 6.19
N THR A 107 5.76 5.77 5.93
CA THR A 107 7.19 5.95 5.65
C THR A 107 7.43 6.68 4.33
N VAL A 108 6.59 6.44 3.30
CA VAL A 108 6.62 7.23 2.05
C VAL A 108 6.31 8.69 2.33
N ALA A 109 5.28 8.99 3.13
CA ALA A 109 4.95 10.35 3.57
C ALA A 109 6.14 11.02 4.27
N THR A 110 6.75 10.33 5.24
CA THR A 110 7.91 10.83 5.98
C THR A 110 9.12 11.07 5.07
N SER A 111 9.38 10.18 4.13
CA SER A 111 10.46 10.36 3.15
C SER A 111 10.22 11.58 2.27
N SER A 112 8.98 11.82 1.88
CA SER A 112 8.58 12.99 1.07
C SER A 112 8.72 14.32 1.86
N THR A 113 8.57 14.31 3.20
CA THR A 113 8.77 15.53 4.01
C THR A 113 10.20 16.03 3.96
N LYS A 114 11.14 15.13 3.80
CA LYS A 114 12.57 15.45 3.75
C LYS A 114 12.97 16.21 2.47
N PHE A 115 12.19 16.11 1.40
CA PHE A 115 12.38 16.92 0.20
C PHE A 115 12.37 18.43 0.51
N TYR A 116 11.52 18.84 1.42
CA TYR A 116 11.39 20.24 1.80
C TYR A 116 12.56 20.79 2.62
N MET A 117 13.31 19.90 3.29
CA MET A 117 14.46 20.31 4.12
C MET A 117 15.72 20.62 3.32
N ILE A 118 15.73 20.37 2.01
CA ILE A 118 16.88 20.67 1.15
C ILE A 118 16.89 22.18 0.86
N PRO A 119 17.91 22.92 1.30
CA PRO A 119 17.96 24.35 1.01
C PRO A 119 18.05 24.57 -0.49
N LYS A 120 17.20 25.46 -0.99
CA LYS A 120 17.21 25.89 -2.39
C LYS A 120 18.35 26.89 -2.56
N ASN A 121 19.35 26.55 -3.39
CA ASN A 121 20.39 27.50 -3.70
C ASN A 121 19.82 28.63 -4.55
N SER A 122 19.78 29.87 -3.97
CA SER A 122 19.18 31.04 -4.62
C SER A 122 19.91 31.51 -5.89
N LYS A 123 21.13 31.02 -6.13
CA LYS A 123 21.95 31.43 -7.30
C LYS A 123 21.79 30.52 -8.52
N THR A 124 21.51 29.23 -8.32
CA THR A 124 21.45 28.25 -9.43
C THR A 124 20.07 27.70 -9.65
N GLY A 125 19.10 27.98 -8.78
CA GLY A 125 17.77 27.38 -8.85
C GLY A 125 17.75 25.85 -8.58
N ASN A 126 18.93 25.22 -8.54
CA ASN A 126 19.08 23.81 -8.25
C ASN A 126 19.08 23.55 -6.74
N HIS A 127 18.45 22.48 -6.32
CA HIS A 127 18.59 22.00 -4.96
C HIS A 127 19.99 21.39 -4.81
N GLU A 128 20.90 22.17 -4.22
CA GLU A 128 22.15 21.60 -3.73
C GLU A 128 21.79 20.68 -2.56
N THR A 129 22.12 19.41 -2.68
CA THR A 129 22.16 18.51 -1.53
C THR A 129 23.41 18.87 -0.73
N PRO A 130 23.31 19.59 0.41
CA PRO A 130 24.44 19.65 1.31
C PRO A 130 24.74 18.21 1.71
N GLU A 131 25.97 17.77 1.58
CA GLU A 131 26.41 16.42 1.97
C GLU A 131 26.06 16.04 3.40
N GLY A 132 25.55 16.97 4.21
CA GLY A 132 25.11 16.80 5.59
C GLY A 132 23.61 16.93 5.88
N ALA A 133 22.77 17.38 4.92
CA ALA A 133 21.35 17.69 5.22
C ALA A 133 20.49 16.44 5.48
N PHE A 134 20.97 15.30 5.06
CA PHE A 134 20.39 14.02 5.37
C PHE A 134 21.45 13.14 6.01
N GLU A 135 21.44 13.06 7.33
CA GLU A 135 22.27 12.09 8.01
C GLU A 135 22.07 10.72 7.36
N LYS A 136 23.17 10.10 6.94
CA LYS A 136 23.14 8.74 6.34
C LYS A 136 22.34 7.77 7.21
N GLY A 137 22.26 8.01 8.53
CA GLY A 137 21.48 7.28 9.50
C GLY A 137 19.96 7.38 9.28
N ALA A 138 19.42 8.58 9.12
CA ALA A 138 17.97 8.77 8.94
C ALA A 138 17.43 8.09 7.67
N SER A 139 18.17 8.13 6.56
CA SER A 139 17.79 7.41 5.32
C SER A 139 17.81 5.91 5.51
N LYS A 140 18.78 5.36 6.26
CA LYS A 140 18.84 3.93 6.55
C LYS A 140 17.66 3.50 7.43
N ILE A 141 17.31 4.27 8.46
CA ILE A 141 16.16 4.00 9.34
C ILE A 141 14.87 4.02 8.52
N LEU A 142 14.64 5.02 7.69
CA LEU A 142 13.43 5.11 6.86
C LEU A 142 13.32 3.94 5.87
N LEU A 143 14.43 3.48 5.30
CA LEU A 143 14.42 2.33 4.41
C LEU A 143 14.25 1.00 5.16
N SER A 144 14.74 0.90 6.40
CA SER A 144 14.63 -0.34 7.19
C SER A 144 13.18 -0.65 7.58
N ILE A 145 12.32 0.36 7.78
CA ILE A 145 10.92 0.16 8.18
C ILE A 145 10.16 -0.73 7.18
N PRO A 146 10.05 -0.39 5.89
CA PRO A 146 9.33 -1.25 4.94
C PRO A 146 10.04 -2.59 4.70
N ILE A 147 11.37 -2.67 4.86
CA ILE A 147 12.10 -3.95 4.78
C ILE A 147 11.68 -4.86 5.93
N ILE A 148 11.61 -4.35 7.16
CA ILE A 148 11.18 -5.12 8.33
C ILE A 148 9.72 -5.56 8.18
N CYS A 149 8.83 -4.66 7.76
CA CYS A 149 7.43 -4.99 7.52
C CYS A 149 7.27 -6.10 6.45
N ALA A 150 7.98 -6.01 5.34
CA ALA A 150 7.97 -7.03 4.31
C ALA A 150 8.52 -8.38 4.83
N ALA A 151 9.64 -8.35 5.57
CA ALA A 151 10.24 -9.56 6.13
C ALA A 151 9.29 -10.26 7.12
N ILE A 152 8.62 -9.51 8.01
CA ILE A 152 7.64 -10.06 8.95
C ILE A 152 6.51 -10.76 8.18
N LEU A 153 5.94 -10.11 7.17
CA LEU A 153 4.84 -10.68 6.39
C LEU A 153 5.27 -11.89 5.55
N TRP A 154 6.50 -11.91 5.01
CA TRP A 154 7.03 -13.10 4.33
C TRP A 154 7.24 -14.27 5.31
N ILE A 155 7.76 -14.00 6.51
CA ILE A 155 7.91 -15.02 7.56
C ILE A 155 6.53 -15.55 7.97
N GLU A 156 5.56 -14.68 8.18
CA GLU A 156 4.17 -15.05 8.49
C GLU A 156 3.57 -15.92 7.37
N CYS A 157 3.72 -15.52 6.12
CA CYS A 157 3.26 -16.29 4.96
C CYS A 157 3.83 -17.71 4.98
N PHE A 158 5.14 -17.85 5.10
CA PHE A 158 5.77 -19.18 5.13
C PHE A 158 5.41 -20.00 6.37
N TYR A 159 5.23 -19.35 7.51
CA TYR A 159 4.80 -20.01 8.74
C TYR A 159 3.39 -20.59 8.61
N LEU A 160 2.44 -19.80 8.11
CA LEU A 160 1.05 -20.22 7.91
C LEU A 160 0.93 -21.30 6.84
N LEU A 161 1.68 -21.19 5.74
CA LEU A 161 1.65 -22.17 4.65
C LEU A 161 2.28 -23.52 5.03
N LYS A 162 2.97 -23.66 6.16
CA LYS A 162 3.40 -24.98 6.65
C LYS A 162 2.21 -25.89 6.91
N ASP A 163 1.10 -25.31 7.37
CA ASP A 163 -0.13 -26.03 7.66
C ASP A 163 -1.23 -25.78 6.60
N TYR A 164 -0.80 -25.83 5.33
CA TYR A 164 -1.66 -25.53 4.16
C TYR A 164 -2.89 -26.42 4.02
N LYS A 165 -2.97 -27.51 4.77
CA LYS A 165 -4.13 -28.41 4.79
C LYS A 165 -5.31 -27.80 5.53
N ASP A 166 -5.06 -26.93 6.50
CA ASP A 166 -6.11 -26.15 7.15
C ASP A 166 -6.49 -24.97 6.27
N SER A 167 -7.78 -24.82 6.00
CA SER A 167 -8.31 -23.80 5.10
C SER A 167 -8.02 -22.38 5.59
N ALA A 168 -8.05 -22.15 6.91
CA ALA A 168 -7.78 -20.82 7.48
C ALA A 168 -6.31 -20.45 7.31
N HIS A 169 -5.38 -21.35 7.60
CA HIS A 169 -3.95 -21.17 7.41
C HIS A 169 -3.61 -20.99 5.93
N PHE A 170 -4.25 -21.76 5.04
CA PHE A 170 -4.07 -21.61 3.60
C PHE A 170 -4.50 -20.22 3.11
N ILE A 171 -5.68 -19.75 3.49
CA ILE A 171 -6.17 -18.43 3.08
C ILE A 171 -5.29 -17.32 3.67
N ALA A 172 -5.06 -17.34 4.99
CA ALA A 172 -4.28 -16.32 5.67
C ALA A 172 -2.85 -16.26 5.11
N GLY A 173 -2.18 -17.41 4.94
CA GLY A 173 -0.81 -17.48 4.44
C GLY A 173 -0.66 -16.91 3.02
N ASN A 174 -1.57 -17.27 2.11
CA ASN A 174 -1.54 -16.75 0.74
C ASN A 174 -1.81 -15.24 0.69
N VAL A 175 -2.77 -14.75 1.48
CA VAL A 175 -3.07 -13.30 1.54
C VAL A 175 -1.91 -12.54 2.17
N SER A 176 -1.31 -13.05 3.26
CA SER A 176 -0.11 -12.45 3.87
C SER A 176 1.07 -12.36 2.88
N GLY A 177 1.24 -13.38 2.01
CA GLY A 177 2.23 -13.35 0.93
C GLY A 177 1.98 -12.23 -0.08
N GLY A 178 0.74 -12.01 -0.47
CA GLY A 178 0.37 -10.88 -1.33
C GLY A 178 0.60 -9.52 -0.66
N LEU A 179 0.27 -9.39 0.63
CA LEU A 179 0.54 -8.18 1.41
C LEU A 179 2.04 -7.94 1.59
N ALA A 180 2.85 -9.01 1.74
CA ALA A 180 4.31 -8.95 1.76
C ALA A 180 4.88 -8.43 0.43
N ALA A 181 4.31 -8.86 -0.71
CA ALA A 181 4.70 -8.37 -2.03
C ALA A 181 4.39 -6.87 -2.21
N VAL A 182 3.25 -6.38 -1.69
CA VAL A 182 2.93 -4.94 -1.65
C VAL A 182 3.94 -4.18 -0.78
N CYS A 183 4.28 -4.68 0.42
CA CYS A 183 5.31 -4.06 1.26
C CYS A 183 6.68 -4.05 0.56
N THR A 184 7.05 -5.13 -0.14
CA THR A 184 8.28 -5.20 -0.95
C THR A 184 8.25 -4.16 -2.08
N SER A 185 7.11 -3.95 -2.71
CA SER A 185 6.91 -2.90 -3.72
C SER A 185 7.10 -1.49 -3.13
N LEU A 186 6.63 -1.26 -1.91
CA LEU A 186 6.83 0.01 -1.19
C LEU A 186 8.29 0.25 -0.80
N ILE A 187 9.12 -0.80 -0.59
CA ILE A 187 10.59 -0.66 -0.46
C ILE A 187 11.15 0.04 -1.71
N GLY A 188 10.76 -0.42 -2.90
CA GLY A 188 11.18 0.18 -4.18
C GLY A 188 10.80 1.66 -4.28
N LEU A 189 9.59 2.02 -3.83
CA LEU A 189 9.14 3.41 -3.82
C LEU A 189 9.95 4.28 -2.85
N VAL A 190 10.12 3.83 -1.60
CA VAL A 190 10.90 4.56 -0.58
C VAL A 190 12.35 4.70 -1.01
N ALA A 191 12.96 3.62 -1.51
CA ALA A 191 14.34 3.63 -2.01
C ALA A 191 14.51 4.64 -3.15
N SER A 192 13.58 4.66 -4.12
CA SER A 192 13.62 5.62 -5.24
C SER A 192 13.57 7.06 -4.74
N ILE A 193 12.65 7.39 -3.82
CA ILE A 193 12.52 8.72 -3.23
C ILE A 193 13.80 9.11 -2.49
N LEU A 194 14.31 8.27 -1.60
CA LEU A 194 15.50 8.56 -0.80
C LEU A 194 16.76 8.72 -1.65
N ARG A 195 16.92 7.93 -2.72
CA ARG A 195 18.07 8.03 -3.62
C ARG A 195 18.01 9.30 -4.46
N GLN A 196 16.82 9.73 -4.88
CA GLN A 196 16.61 11.00 -5.57
C GLN A 196 16.94 12.18 -4.66
N ILE A 197 16.41 12.21 -3.43
CA ILE A 197 16.66 13.26 -2.45
C ILE A 197 18.16 13.42 -2.17
N ARG A 198 18.89 12.31 -2.11
CA ARG A 198 20.33 12.31 -1.85
C ARG A 198 21.20 12.55 -3.09
N ASN A 199 20.58 12.79 -4.23
CA ASN A 199 21.26 12.93 -5.53
C ASN A 199 22.22 11.77 -5.89
N ILE A 200 21.92 10.55 -5.40
CA ILE A 200 22.67 9.33 -5.70
C ILE A 200 21.90 8.39 -6.63
N TYR A 201 20.86 8.91 -7.29
CA TYR A 201 20.05 8.17 -8.25
C TYR A 201 20.82 7.98 -9.55
N ILE A 202 21.10 6.74 -9.91
CA ILE A 202 21.90 6.37 -11.07
C ILE A 202 21.05 5.75 -12.19
N GLN A 203 21.60 5.62 -13.38
CA GLN A 203 20.90 5.05 -14.53
C GLN A 203 20.32 3.64 -14.26
N LYS A 204 21.01 2.82 -13.45
CA LYS A 204 20.54 1.48 -13.07
C LYS A 204 19.27 1.53 -12.21
N ASP A 205 19.09 2.55 -11.36
CA ASP A 205 17.93 2.69 -10.49
C ASP A 205 16.62 2.87 -11.26
N LYS A 206 16.68 3.43 -12.48
CA LYS A 206 15.52 3.63 -13.35
C LYS A 206 14.86 2.32 -13.78
N TRP A 207 15.63 1.25 -13.87
CA TRP A 207 15.15 -0.06 -14.27
C TRP A 207 14.99 -1.00 -13.07
N LEU A 208 15.89 -0.87 -12.08
CA LEU A 208 15.91 -1.75 -10.91
C LEU A 208 14.62 -1.64 -10.09
N TRP A 209 14.29 -0.43 -9.62
CA TRP A 209 13.16 -0.27 -8.72
C TRP A 209 11.80 -0.53 -9.38
N PRO A 210 11.51 0.00 -10.58
CA PRO A 210 10.30 -0.41 -11.29
C PRO A 210 10.27 -1.91 -11.59
N GLY A 211 11.40 -2.49 -11.96
CA GLY A 211 11.52 -3.92 -12.26
C GLY A 211 11.17 -4.80 -11.05
N VAL A 212 11.68 -4.46 -9.86
CA VAL A 212 11.34 -5.17 -8.62
C VAL A 212 9.83 -5.10 -8.36
N VAL A 213 9.21 -3.94 -8.50
CA VAL A 213 7.78 -3.77 -8.21
C VAL A 213 6.90 -4.48 -9.25
N LEU A 214 7.27 -4.39 -10.53
CA LEU A 214 6.58 -5.11 -11.60
C LEU A 214 6.69 -6.63 -11.40
N SER A 215 7.86 -7.13 -11.01
CA SER A 215 8.03 -8.57 -10.73
C SER A 215 7.18 -9.03 -9.55
N MET A 216 7.06 -8.23 -8.47
CA MET A 216 6.16 -8.55 -7.35
C MET A 216 4.70 -8.56 -7.76
N GLY A 217 4.26 -7.58 -8.57
CA GLY A 217 2.90 -7.55 -9.12
C GLY A 217 2.60 -8.76 -9.99
N THR A 218 3.50 -9.10 -10.91
CA THR A 218 3.38 -10.27 -11.78
C THR A 218 3.35 -11.56 -10.95
N LEU A 219 4.22 -11.69 -9.97
CA LEU A 219 4.27 -12.84 -9.07
C LEU A 219 2.93 -13.04 -8.34
N CYS A 220 2.34 -11.97 -7.79
CA CYS A 220 1.04 -12.06 -7.13
C CYS A 220 -0.08 -12.50 -8.08
N ILE A 221 -0.13 -11.93 -9.29
CA ILE A 221 -1.16 -12.29 -10.28
C ILE A 221 -0.99 -13.75 -10.70
N LEU A 222 0.21 -14.18 -11.06
CA LEU A 222 0.48 -15.55 -11.44
C LEU A 222 0.18 -16.52 -10.30
N TRP A 223 0.59 -16.20 -9.08
CA TRP A 223 0.30 -16.99 -7.89
C TRP A 223 -1.21 -17.11 -7.65
N GLY A 224 -1.97 -16.01 -7.74
CA GLY A 224 -3.42 -16.02 -7.64
C GLY A 224 -4.09 -16.89 -8.71
N ILE A 225 -3.66 -16.78 -9.98
CA ILE A 225 -4.14 -17.61 -11.08
C ILE A 225 -3.82 -19.09 -10.84
N LEU A 226 -2.60 -19.42 -10.41
CA LEU A 226 -2.20 -20.80 -10.11
C LEU A 226 -3.08 -21.41 -9.01
N ILE A 227 -3.39 -20.67 -7.95
CA ILE A 227 -4.31 -21.12 -6.89
C ILE A 227 -5.68 -21.42 -7.47
N LEU A 228 -6.23 -20.54 -8.31
CA LEU A 228 -7.56 -20.73 -8.90
C LEU A 228 -7.62 -21.91 -9.87
N VAL A 229 -6.56 -22.18 -10.62
CA VAL A 229 -6.51 -23.24 -11.63
C VAL A 229 -6.23 -24.61 -11.01
N PHE A 230 -5.27 -24.68 -10.08
CA PHE A 230 -4.80 -25.97 -9.55
C PHE A 230 -5.48 -26.39 -8.25
N ASN A 231 -6.23 -25.50 -7.60
CA ASN A 231 -6.97 -25.82 -6.38
C ASN A 231 -8.47 -25.52 -6.57
N PRO A 232 -9.28 -26.49 -7.03
CA PRO A 232 -10.71 -26.28 -7.31
C PRO A 232 -11.58 -26.15 -6.05
N SER A 233 -11.00 -26.10 -4.86
CA SER A 233 -11.74 -25.96 -3.60
C SER A 233 -12.37 -24.57 -3.47
N SER A 234 -13.55 -24.51 -2.84
CA SER A 234 -14.28 -23.25 -2.64
C SER A 234 -13.49 -22.22 -1.81
N TYR A 235 -12.63 -22.67 -0.90
CA TYR A 235 -11.78 -21.78 -0.09
C TYR A 235 -10.60 -21.18 -0.86
N ALA A 236 -10.22 -21.73 -2.02
CA ALA A 236 -9.16 -21.20 -2.88
C ALA A 236 -9.57 -19.93 -3.64
N VAL A 237 -10.87 -19.72 -3.83
CA VAL A 237 -11.43 -18.57 -4.54
C VAL A 237 -11.02 -17.25 -3.85
N ALA A 238 -11.15 -17.20 -2.53
CA ALA A 238 -10.84 -15.98 -1.77
C ALA A 238 -9.37 -15.53 -1.94
N PRO A 239 -8.35 -16.34 -1.59
CA PRO A 239 -6.95 -15.89 -1.72
C PRO A 239 -6.53 -15.70 -3.17
N GLY A 240 -7.07 -16.50 -4.13
CA GLY A 240 -6.74 -16.35 -5.54
C GLY A 240 -7.11 -14.97 -6.08
N PHE A 241 -8.35 -14.54 -5.90
CA PHE A 241 -8.78 -13.20 -6.36
C PHE A 241 -8.16 -12.05 -5.57
N VAL A 242 -7.95 -12.22 -4.26
CA VAL A 242 -7.27 -11.20 -3.43
C VAL A 242 -5.83 -11.01 -3.89
N LEU A 243 -5.09 -12.08 -4.19
CA LEU A 243 -3.73 -12.01 -4.74
C LEU A 243 -3.66 -11.28 -6.07
N ILE A 244 -4.62 -11.54 -6.98
CA ILE A 244 -4.71 -10.80 -8.25
C ILE A 244 -4.91 -9.31 -7.96
N GLY A 245 -5.81 -8.94 -7.06
CA GLY A 245 -6.04 -7.55 -6.66
C GLY A 245 -4.79 -6.89 -6.05
N LEU A 246 -4.07 -7.59 -5.17
CA LEU A 246 -2.81 -7.10 -4.59
C LEU A 246 -1.72 -6.91 -5.64
N GLY A 247 -1.66 -7.79 -6.65
CA GLY A 247 -0.79 -7.62 -7.81
C GLY A 247 -1.10 -6.35 -8.60
N LEU A 248 -2.38 -6.02 -8.78
CA LEU A 248 -2.82 -4.77 -9.43
C LEU A 248 -2.43 -3.53 -8.61
N VAL A 249 -2.46 -3.61 -7.27
CA VAL A 249 -1.93 -2.55 -6.41
C VAL A 249 -0.43 -2.36 -6.61
N CYS A 250 0.35 -3.45 -6.75
CA CYS A 250 1.78 -3.35 -7.08
C CYS A 250 2.01 -2.64 -8.41
N PHE A 251 1.22 -2.93 -9.45
CA PHE A 251 1.30 -2.19 -10.71
C PHE A 251 0.96 -0.71 -10.57
N SER A 252 -0.01 -0.35 -9.74
CA SER A 252 -0.29 1.06 -9.41
C SER A 252 0.88 1.74 -8.71
N ILE A 253 1.59 1.04 -7.81
CA ILE A 253 2.81 1.55 -7.16
C ILE A 253 3.94 1.70 -8.18
N SER A 254 4.09 0.76 -9.13
CA SER A 254 5.13 0.83 -10.16
C SER A 254 4.99 2.09 -11.03
N SER A 255 3.76 2.47 -11.37
CA SER A 255 3.49 3.69 -12.15
C SER A 255 4.04 4.93 -11.45
N LYS A 256 3.91 5.02 -10.13
CA LYS A 256 4.45 6.13 -9.33
C LYS A 256 5.98 6.15 -9.34
N ILE A 257 6.63 4.99 -9.26
CA ILE A 257 8.10 4.90 -9.31
C ILE A 257 8.61 5.31 -10.69
N ILE A 258 7.95 4.84 -11.75
CA ILE A 258 8.32 5.17 -13.13
C ILE A 258 8.14 6.68 -13.36
N LEU A 259 7.04 7.26 -12.91
CA LEU A 259 6.80 8.70 -13.02
C LEU A 259 7.88 9.51 -12.28
N LEU A 260 8.21 9.13 -11.04
CA LEU A 260 9.30 9.78 -10.30
C LEU A 260 10.64 9.70 -11.04
N ALA A 261 10.92 8.57 -11.69
CA ALA A 261 12.13 8.39 -12.49
C ALA A 261 12.15 9.26 -13.76
N MET A 262 10.98 9.52 -14.38
CA MET A 262 10.83 10.32 -15.59
C MET A 262 10.80 11.82 -15.32
N VAL A 263 10.07 12.25 -14.29
CA VAL A 263 9.93 13.67 -13.90
C VAL A 263 11.27 14.33 -13.62
N TRP A 264 12.25 13.55 -13.16
CA TRP A 264 13.61 14.05 -12.95
C TRP A 264 14.35 14.43 -14.23
N LYS A 265 13.83 14.09 -15.42
CA LYS A 265 14.48 14.30 -16.72
C LYS A 265 13.65 15.08 -17.74
N HIS A 266 12.73 15.95 -17.36
CA HIS A 266 11.94 16.80 -18.27
C HIS A 266 11.47 16.14 -19.60
N ASP A 267 10.17 16.26 -19.88
CA ASP A 267 9.53 16.06 -21.18
C ASP A 267 9.53 14.63 -21.76
N SER A 268 8.76 13.73 -21.14
CA SER A 268 8.38 12.50 -21.83
C SER A 268 6.86 12.43 -22.04
N PRO A 269 6.37 12.32 -23.28
CA PRO A 269 4.95 12.12 -23.58
C PRO A 269 4.40 10.80 -23.02
N LEU A 270 5.29 9.94 -22.49
CA LEU A 270 4.94 8.71 -21.77
C LEU A 270 4.37 9.00 -20.38
N ALA A 271 4.64 10.15 -19.77
CA ALA A 271 4.17 10.47 -18.42
C ALA A 271 2.63 10.43 -18.33
N GLU A 272 1.92 11.06 -19.28
CA GLU A 272 0.46 11.03 -19.35
C GLU A 272 -0.11 9.60 -19.43
N LYS A 273 0.52 8.72 -20.20
CA LYS A 273 0.06 7.33 -20.34
C LYS A 273 0.27 6.51 -19.06
N ILE A 274 1.31 6.81 -18.30
CA ILE A 274 1.63 6.12 -17.04
C ILE A 274 0.65 6.49 -15.94
N THR A 275 0.14 7.72 -15.94
CA THR A 275 -0.89 8.16 -14.98
C THR A 275 -2.20 7.40 -15.10
N LEU A 276 -2.48 6.79 -16.25
CA LEU A 276 -3.69 5.98 -16.47
C LEU A 276 -3.60 4.59 -15.79
N ILE A 277 -2.40 4.08 -15.51
CA ILE A 277 -2.22 2.73 -14.94
C ILE A 277 -3.04 2.53 -13.64
N PRO A 278 -3.00 3.43 -12.64
CA PRO A 278 -3.80 3.26 -11.43
C PRO A 278 -5.31 3.28 -11.67
N ILE A 279 -5.80 4.04 -12.66
CA ILE A 279 -7.23 4.02 -13.04
C ILE A 279 -7.59 2.66 -13.63
N ILE A 280 -6.79 2.18 -14.58
CA ILE A 280 -7.04 0.89 -15.23
C ILE A 280 -7.03 -0.23 -14.21
N THR A 281 -6.05 -0.26 -13.31
CA THR A 281 -5.98 -1.28 -12.24
C THR A 281 -7.16 -1.17 -11.27
N ALA A 282 -7.63 0.04 -10.93
CA ALA A 282 -8.81 0.25 -10.13
C ALA A 282 -10.08 -0.31 -10.81
N LEU A 283 -10.27 -0.01 -12.10
CA LEU A 283 -11.39 -0.53 -12.88
C LEU A 283 -11.36 -2.07 -12.99
N ILE A 284 -10.19 -2.66 -13.18
CA ILE A 284 -10.03 -4.12 -13.19
C ILE A 284 -10.41 -4.71 -11.83
N CYS A 285 -10.00 -4.13 -10.71
CA CYS A 285 -10.40 -4.58 -9.37
C CYS A 285 -11.91 -4.54 -9.19
N LEU A 286 -12.58 -3.47 -9.62
CA LEU A 286 -14.03 -3.33 -9.55
C LEU A 286 -14.74 -4.35 -10.45
N PHE A 287 -14.23 -4.56 -11.65
CA PHE A 287 -14.74 -5.58 -12.57
C PHE A 287 -14.62 -6.99 -11.99
N LEU A 288 -13.46 -7.35 -11.44
CA LEU A 288 -13.23 -8.64 -10.79
C LEU A 288 -14.16 -8.85 -9.59
N SER A 289 -14.42 -7.80 -8.79
CA SER A 289 -15.38 -7.85 -7.69
C SER A 289 -16.79 -8.15 -8.19
N SER A 290 -17.25 -7.42 -9.20
CA SER A 290 -18.59 -7.63 -9.80
C SER A 290 -18.70 -9.00 -10.46
N PHE A 291 -17.67 -9.43 -11.18
CA PHE A 291 -17.59 -10.74 -11.80
C PHE A 291 -17.70 -11.86 -10.77
N LEU A 292 -17.02 -11.73 -9.62
CA LEU A 292 -17.00 -12.72 -8.56
C LEU A 292 -18.41 -12.95 -7.99
N ILE A 293 -19.15 -11.87 -7.73
CA ILE A 293 -20.53 -11.96 -7.25
C ILE A 293 -21.45 -12.54 -8.34
N ALA A 294 -21.30 -12.11 -9.58
CA ALA A 294 -22.15 -12.56 -10.68
C ALA A 294 -21.93 -14.05 -11.05
N ALA A 295 -20.66 -14.52 -11.03
CA ALA A 295 -20.30 -15.86 -11.45
C ALA A 295 -20.50 -16.92 -10.36
N PHE A 296 -20.28 -16.57 -9.10
CA PHE A 296 -20.27 -17.53 -7.97
C PHE A 296 -21.40 -17.28 -6.94
N GLY A 297 -22.19 -16.22 -7.12
CA GLY A 297 -23.28 -15.86 -6.22
C GLY A 297 -22.80 -15.25 -4.88
N GLU A 298 -23.77 -14.92 -4.02
CA GLU A 298 -23.51 -14.31 -2.70
C GLU A 298 -23.28 -15.42 -1.64
N SER A 299 -22.12 -16.04 -1.67
CA SER A 299 -21.66 -16.94 -0.61
C SER A 299 -20.58 -16.25 0.25
N PRO A 300 -20.35 -16.68 1.50
CA PRO A 300 -19.28 -16.11 2.34
C PRO A 300 -17.90 -16.17 1.67
N THR A 301 -17.64 -17.21 0.87
CA THR A 301 -16.37 -17.42 0.15
C THR A 301 -16.17 -16.48 -1.02
N THR A 302 -17.23 -15.87 -1.56
CA THR A 302 -17.19 -14.93 -2.68
C THR A 302 -17.43 -13.49 -2.25
N TYR A 303 -18.31 -13.27 -1.27
CA TYR A 303 -18.68 -11.97 -0.77
C TYR A 303 -17.52 -11.22 -0.11
N ILE A 304 -16.73 -11.90 0.72
CA ILE A 304 -15.57 -11.28 1.41
C ILE A 304 -14.50 -10.83 0.42
N PRO A 305 -13.98 -11.69 -0.48
CA PRO A 305 -12.97 -11.28 -1.45
C PRO A 305 -13.48 -10.21 -2.43
N ALA A 306 -14.76 -10.23 -2.82
CA ALA A 306 -15.34 -9.20 -3.64
C ALA A 306 -15.27 -7.81 -2.95
N ARG A 307 -15.59 -7.72 -1.66
CA ARG A 307 -15.47 -6.49 -0.88
C ARG A 307 -14.03 -6.04 -0.71
N ILE A 308 -13.10 -6.97 -0.52
CA ILE A 308 -11.66 -6.66 -0.48
C ILE A 308 -11.22 -6.07 -1.82
N LEU A 309 -11.63 -6.64 -2.96
CA LEU A 309 -11.30 -6.12 -4.29
C LEU A 309 -11.83 -4.68 -4.51
N VAL A 310 -13.03 -4.35 -4.03
CA VAL A 310 -13.51 -2.96 -4.05
C VAL A 310 -12.59 -2.04 -3.26
N GLY A 311 -12.17 -2.47 -2.06
CA GLY A 311 -11.21 -1.72 -1.24
C GLY A 311 -9.86 -1.52 -1.93
N LEU A 312 -9.32 -2.56 -2.57
CA LEU A 312 -8.08 -2.49 -3.35
C LEU A 312 -8.23 -1.55 -4.56
N GLY A 313 -9.37 -1.58 -5.24
CA GLY A 313 -9.70 -0.63 -6.31
C GLY A 313 -9.72 0.82 -5.82
N ALA A 314 -10.28 1.07 -4.64
CA ALA A 314 -10.26 2.40 -4.01
C ALA A 314 -8.83 2.86 -3.67
N ILE A 315 -7.95 1.95 -3.23
CA ILE A 315 -6.53 2.24 -3.01
C ILE A 315 -5.83 2.61 -4.32
N CYS A 316 -6.04 1.83 -5.40
CA CYS A 316 -5.49 2.14 -6.72
C CYS A 316 -5.97 3.52 -7.22
N PHE A 317 -7.25 3.84 -7.03
CA PHE A 317 -7.79 5.15 -7.41
C PHE A 317 -7.21 6.29 -6.57
N SER A 318 -6.96 6.08 -5.28
CA SER A 318 -6.28 7.05 -4.43
C SER A 318 -4.83 7.28 -4.87
N LEU A 319 -4.14 6.23 -5.31
CA LEU A 319 -2.80 6.33 -5.89
C LEU A 319 -2.80 7.14 -7.20
N PHE A 320 -3.85 7.02 -8.04
CA PHE A 320 -4.03 7.86 -9.21
C PHE A 320 -4.05 9.34 -8.84
N SER A 321 -4.82 9.74 -7.82
CA SER A 321 -4.87 11.13 -7.39
C SER A 321 -3.50 11.68 -6.99
N ILE A 322 -2.67 10.89 -6.32
CA ILE A 322 -1.31 11.28 -5.93
C ILE A 322 -0.40 11.42 -7.17
N VAL A 323 -0.52 10.50 -8.13
CA VAL A 323 0.27 10.53 -9.37
C VAL A 323 -0.10 11.77 -10.20
N SER A 324 -1.38 12.05 -10.35
CA SER A 324 -1.88 13.23 -11.08
C SER A 324 -1.44 14.56 -10.45
N ILE A 325 -1.40 14.65 -9.10
CA ILE A 325 -0.89 15.82 -8.40
C ILE A 325 0.60 16.04 -8.68
N LEU A 326 1.39 14.95 -8.69
CA LEU A 326 2.82 15.03 -9.00
C LEU A 326 3.06 15.52 -10.43
N GLU A 327 2.28 15.03 -11.39
CA GLU A 327 2.35 15.44 -12.79
C GLU A 327 2.00 16.92 -12.95
N SER A 328 0.88 17.37 -12.41
CA SER A 328 0.44 18.77 -12.51
C SER A 328 1.41 19.75 -11.85
N GLY A 329 2.05 19.35 -10.75
CA GLY A 329 3.05 20.16 -10.05
C GLY A 329 4.39 20.31 -10.82
N THR A 330 4.66 19.40 -11.75
CA THR A 330 5.89 19.42 -12.56
C THR A 330 5.72 20.15 -13.89
N SER A 331 4.51 20.17 -14.45
CA SER A 331 4.21 20.88 -15.71
C SER A 331 4.15 22.41 -15.55
N GLN A 332 4.12 22.91 -14.31
CA GLN A 332 4.11 24.37 -14.03
C GLN A 332 5.51 24.98 -13.80
N LYS A 333 6.58 24.24 -14.02
CA LYS A 333 7.96 24.71 -13.94
C LYS A 333 8.63 24.69 -15.30
#